data_cf048eba5fb6a8979d31cfb9fa5f22f6
#
_entry.id   cf048eba5fb6a8979d31cfb9fa5f22f6
#
_cell.length_a   1.000
_cell.length_b   1.000
_cell.length_c   1.000
_cell.angle_alpha   90.00
_cell.angle_beta   90.00
_cell.angle_gamma   90.00
#
_symmetry.space_group_name_H-M   'P 1'
#
loop_
_entity.id
_entity.type
_entity.pdbx_description
1 polymer ?
#
loop_
_entity_poly.entity_id
_entity_poly.type
_entity_poly.pdbx_seq_one_letter_code
_entity_poly.pdbx_strand_id
1 'polypeptide(L)'
;MATEQSVHPLTASQMLEEARRTVPEITASQARDRLERGEMDLLLDVRETDEWERGHIPGAVHAPRGLLEWYADPSSPYAKPALTENREARIVVQCASGGRSLLAAQTLRQMGYPNVASMAGGFKEWSTHGFPVE
;
A
#
# COMPACT_ATOMS: atom_id res chain seq x y z
N MET A 1 -3.44 24.55 -32.89
CA MET A 1 -2.46 23.47 -32.98
C MET A 1 -2.35 22.75 -31.63
N ALA A 2 -2.44 21.47 -31.63
CA ALA A 2 -2.28 20.72 -30.41
C ALA A 2 -0.86 20.89 -29.86
N THR A 3 -0.73 21.19 -28.58
CA THR A 3 0.55 21.26 -27.92
C THR A 3 1.00 19.82 -27.62
N GLU A 4 2.14 19.45 -28.15
CA GLU A 4 2.73 18.17 -27.80
C GLU A 4 3.11 18.17 -26.34
N GLN A 5 2.62 17.22 -25.58
CA GLN A 5 3.09 17.00 -24.22
C GLN A 5 4.48 16.41 -24.28
N SER A 6 5.41 17.11 -23.66
CA SER A 6 6.74 16.56 -23.47
C SER A 6 6.67 15.39 -22.49
N VAL A 7 7.19 14.25 -22.93
CA VAL A 7 7.32 13.08 -22.06
C VAL A 7 8.76 13.05 -21.57
N HIS A 8 8.94 13.16 -20.26
CA HIS A 8 10.25 13.07 -19.65
C HIS A 8 10.40 11.71 -18.98
N PRO A 9 11.39 10.92 -19.37
CA PRO A 9 11.58 9.60 -18.76
C PRO A 9 11.89 9.74 -17.27
N LEU A 10 11.21 8.94 -16.46
CA LEU A 10 11.49 8.81 -15.04
C LEU A 10 12.00 7.41 -14.74
N THR A 11 12.97 7.33 -13.85
CA THR A 11 13.39 6.03 -13.31
C THR A 11 12.42 5.59 -12.20
N ALA A 12 12.45 4.32 -11.87
CA ALA A 12 11.67 3.82 -10.72
C ALA A 12 12.07 4.56 -9.44
N SER A 13 13.36 4.82 -9.24
CA SER A 13 13.85 5.59 -8.08
C SER A 13 13.27 6.98 -8.01
N GLN A 14 13.15 7.66 -9.16
CA GLN A 14 12.57 9.00 -9.22
C GLN A 14 11.07 8.96 -8.89
N MET A 15 10.36 7.95 -9.36
CA MET A 15 8.95 7.77 -9.03
C MET A 15 8.75 7.53 -7.53
N LEU A 16 9.64 6.75 -6.92
CA LEU A 16 9.61 6.51 -5.48
C LEU A 16 9.90 7.80 -4.68
N GLU A 17 10.88 8.59 -5.11
CA GLU A 17 11.16 9.88 -4.48
C GLU A 17 9.96 10.82 -4.51
N GLU A 18 9.27 10.87 -5.65
CA GLU A 18 8.07 11.67 -5.79
C GLU A 18 6.98 11.21 -4.84
N ALA A 19 6.76 9.89 -4.76
CA ALA A 19 5.78 9.31 -3.84
C ALA A 19 6.11 9.64 -2.38
N ARG A 20 7.38 9.62 -1.99
CA ARG A 20 7.80 9.94 -0.62
C ARG A 20 7.47 11.37 -0.20
N ARG A 21 7.28 12.28 -1.14
CA ARG A 21 6.91 13.67 -0.81
C ARG A 21 5.48 13.79 -0.30
N THR A 22 4.61 12.86 -0.66
CA THR A 22 3.19 12.92 -0.33
C THR A 22 2.72 11.78 0.54
N VAL A 23 3.45 10.67 0.61
CA VAL A 23 3.08 9.47 1.35
C VAL A 23 3.98 9.32 2.57
N PRO A 24 3.43 9.31 3.78
CA PRO A 24 4.22 9.00 4.96
C PRO A 24 4.66 7.53 4.95
N GLU A 25 5.89 7.31 5.41
CA GLU A 25 6.41 5.95 5.60
C GLU A 25 6.52 5.68 7.11
N ILE A 26 6.16 4.47 7.51
CA ILE A 26 6.34 3.99 8.87
C ILE A 26 7.16 2.71 8.86
N THR A 27 7.83 2.43 9.97
CA THR A 27 8.61 1.19 10.09
C THR A 27 7.69 0.00 10.39
N ALA A 28 8.22 -1.23 10.22
CA ALA A 28 7.49 -2.44 10.61
C ALA A 28 7.12 -2.42 12.10
N SER A 29 8.02 -1.95 12.96
CA SER A 29 7.76 -1.82 14.41
C SER A 29 6.64 -0.83 14.71
N GLN A 30 6.62 0.31 14.02
CA GLN A 30 5.54 1.29 14.16
C GLN A 30 4.21 0.73 13.66
N ALA A 31 4.23 -0.02 12.56
CA ALA A 31 3.02 -0.68 12.05
C ALA A 31 2.48 -1.68 13.06
N ARG A 32 3.36 -2.48 13.65
CA ARG A 32 2.98 -3.42 14.69
C ARG A 32 2.36 -2.73 15.90
N ASP A 33 2.97 -1.64 16.36
CA ASP A 33 2.45 -0.85 17.47
C ASP A 33 1.05 -0.31 17.16
N ARG A 34 0.84 0.19 15.96
CA ARG A 34 -0.49 0.68 15.54
C ARG A 34 -1.53 -0.43 15.55
N LEU A 35 -1.17 -1.62 15.07
CA LEU A 35 -2.07 -2.77 15.11
C LEU A 35 -2.45 -3.13 16.54
N GLU A 36 -1.48 -3.20 17.44
CA GLU A 36 -1.70 -3.56 18.84
C GLU A 36 -2.55 -2.53 19.60
N ARG A 37 -2.44 -1.26 19.21
CA ARG A 37 -3.18 -0.15 19.86
C ARG A 37 -4.54 0.12 19.22
N GLY A 38 -4.91 -0.61 18.18
CA GLY A 38 -6.14 -0.35 17.45
C GLY A 38 -6.13 0.97 16.67
N GLU A 39 -4.94 1.42 16.27
CA GLU A 39 -4.74 2.66 15.52
C GLU A 39 -4.61 2.45 14.01
N MET A 40 -4.92 1.25 13.54
CA MET A 40 -4.92 0.89 12.13
C MET A 40 -6.23 0.17 11.81
N ASP A 41 -6.92 0.61 10.78
CA ASP A 41 -8.18 0.00 10.36
C ASP A 41 -7.97 -1.07 9.30
N LEU A 42 -6.93 -0.94 8.48
CA LEU A 42 -6.67 -1.85 7.38
C LEU A 42 -5.17 -1.97 7.12
N LEU A 43 -4.69 -3.21 7.08
CA LEU A 43 -3.34 -3.51 6.59
C LEU A 43 -3.49 -4.15 5.22
N LEU A 44 -2.97 -3.48 4.19
CA LEU A 44 -3.16 -3.86 2.81
C LEU A 44 -1.86 -4.43 2.23
N ASP A 45 -1.89 -5.68 1.77
CA ASP A 45 -0.77 -6.35 1.14
C ASP A 45 -0.92 -6.27 -0.37
N VAL A 46 0.01 -5.57 -1.03
CA VAL A 46 -0.05 -5.35 -2.49
C VAL A 46 0.91 -6.24 -3.27
N ARG A 47 1.46 -7.28 -2.61
CA ARG A 47 2.32 -8.25 -3.27
C ARG A 47 1.52 -9.14 -4.21
N GLU A 48 2.25 -9.90 -5.04
CA GLU A 48 1.63 -10.87 -5.92
C GLU A 48 1.06 -12.07 -5.13
N THR A 49 0.15 -12.80 -5.74
CA THR A 49 -0.57 -13.89 -5.08
C THR A 49 0.38 -14.99 -4.58
N ASP A 50 1.39 -15.33 -5.35
CA ASP A 50 2.36 -16.36 -4.94
C ASP A 50 3.19 -15.92 -3.72
N GLU A 51 3.50 -14.63 -3.61
CA GLU A 51 4.17 -14.08 -2.42
C GLU A 51 3.25 -14.18 -1.20
N TRP A 52 1.99 -13.79 -1.36
CA TRP A 52 0.98 -13.87 -0.32
C TRP A 52 0.80 -15.31 0.19
N GLU A 53 0.71 -16.27 -0.72
CA GLU A 53 0.50 -17.67 -0.37
C GLU A 53 1.67 -18.28 0.40
N ARG A 54 2.88 -17.76 0.22
CA ARG A 54 4.07 -18.22 0.97
C ARG A 54 4.14 -17.69 2.39
N GLY A 55 3.30 -16.77 2.74
CA GLY A 55 3.21 -16.19 4.06
C GLY A 55 2.82 -14.73 3.99
N HIS A 56 2.00 -14.30 4.95
CA HIS A 56 1.52 -12.91 5.03
C HIS A 56 1.25 -12.53 6.48
N ILE A 57 1.07 -11.24 6.71
CA ILE A 57 0.79 -10.73 8.04
C ILE A 57 -0.65 -11.08 8.41
N PRO A 58 -0.89 -11.66 9.62
CA PRO A 58 -2.24 -11.99 10.05
C PRO A 58 -3.17 -10.77 10.03
N GLY A 59 -4.37 -10.96 9.50
CA GLY A 59 -5.37 -9.89 9.38
C GLY A 59 -5.20 -8.97 8.20
N ALA A 60 -4.12 -9.11 7.42
CA ALA A 60 -3.93 -8.31 6.21
C ALA A 60 -4.97 -8.65 5.14
N VAL A 61 -5.35 -7.65 4.36
CA VAL A 61 -6.20 -7.82 3.19
C VAL A 61 -5.31 -7.81 1.96
N HIS A 62 -5.47 -8.79 1.09
CA HIS A 62 -4.66 -8.91 -0.12
C HIS A 62 -5.30 -8.15 -1.28
N ALA A 63 -4.53 -7.24 -1.86
CA ALA A 63 -4.93 -6.47 -3.03
C ALA A 63 -3.71 -6.29 -3.94
N PRO A 64 -3.43 -7.26 -4.83
CA PRO A 64 -2.26 -7.16 -5.72
C PRO A 64 -2.19 -5.82 -6.41
N ARG A 65 -0.99 -5.26 -6.52
CA ARG A 65 -0.79 -3.91 -7.06
C ARG A 65 -1.48 -3.70 -8.40
N GLY A 66 -1.46 -4.70 -9.27
CA GLY A 66 -2.06 -4.63 -10.60
C GLY A 66 -3.59 -4.52 -10.61
N LEU A 67 -4.24 -4.82 -9.50
CA LEU A 67 -5.70 -4.77 -9.37
C LEU A 67 -6.17 -3.66 -8.41
N LEU A 68 -5.25 -2.94 -7.82
CA LEU A 68 -5.55 -2.00 -6.73
C LEU A 68 -6.59 -0.95 -7.11
N GLU A 69 -6.44 -0.33 -8.27
CA GLU A 69 -7.36 0.73 -8.72
C GLU A 69 -8.80 0.23 -8.80
N TRP A 70 -8.99 -0.98 -9.32
CA TRP A 70 -10.33 -1.57 -9.42
C TRP A 70 -10.90 -1.95 -8.07
N TYR A 71 -10.05 -2.46 -7.18
CA TYR A 71 -10.48 -2.82 -5.82
C TYR A 71 -10.82 -1.60 -4.97
N ALA A 72 -10.18 -0.47 -5.25
CA ALA A 72 -10.34 0.77 -4.48
C ALA A 72 -11.42 1.71 -5.06
N ASP A 73 -11.99 1.38 -6.19
CA ASP A 73 -13.03 2.18 -6.85
C ASP A 73 -14.41 1.63 -6.52
N PRO A 74 -15.24 2.36 -5.73
CA PRO A 74 -16.57 1.89 -5.37
C PRO A 74 -17.50 1.63 -6.57
N SER A 75 -17.24 2.28 -7.71
CA SER A 75 -18.05 2.09 -8.92
C SER A 75 -17.58 0.92 -9.78
N SER A 76 -16.45 0.33 -9.46
CA SER A 76 -15.90 -0.81 -10.20
C SER A 76 -16.67 -2.09 -9.88
N PRO A 77 -16.86 -2.99 -10.90
CA PRO A 77 -17.46 -4.30 -10.60
C PRO A 77 -16.56 -5.20 -9.74
N TYR A 78 -15.28 -4.82 -9.57
CA TYR A 78 -14.33 -5.55 -8.74
C TYR A 78 -14.06 -4.86 -7.40
N ALA A 79 -14.84 -3.84 -7.03
CA ALA A 79 -14.67 -3.12 -5.79
C ALA A 79 -14.61 -4.07 -4.59
N LYS A 80 -13.63 -3.83 -3.72
CA LYS A 80 -13.44 -4.64 -2.52
C LYS A 80 -14.03 -3.86 -1.31
N PRO A 81 -15.15 -4.32 -0.73
CA PRO A 81 -15.81 -3.57 0.35
C PRO A 81 -14.91 -3.26 1.53
N ALA A 82 -14.01 -4.20 1.90
CA ALA A 82 -13.05 -3.96 2.97
C ALA A 82 -12.22 -2.68 2.75
N LEU A 83 -12.05 -2.26 1.49
CA LEU A 83 -11.31 -1.06 1.13
C LEU A 83 -12.24 0.11 0.84
N THR A 84 -13.34 -0.12 0.10
CA THR A 84 -14.18 0.98 -0.41
C THR A 84 -15.22 1.49 0.60
N GLU A 85 -15.54 0.75 1.63
CA GLU A 85 -16.60 1.12 2.59
C GLU A 85 -16.27 2.37 3.41
N ASN A 86 -14.98 2.64 3.64
CA ASN A 86 -14.56 3.78 4.44
C ASN A 86 -13.29 4.42 3.88
N ARG A 87 -13.46 5.53 3.17
CA ARG A 87 -12.30 6.28 2.63
C ARG A 87 -11.47 6.95 3.72
N GLU A 88 -12.04 7.16 4.89
CA GLU A 88 -11.33 7.75 6.03
C GLU A 88 -10.55 6.71 6.83
N ALA A 89 -10.62 5.43 6.45
CA ALA A 89 -9.90 4.35 7.14
C ALA A 89 -8.41 4.65 7.22
N ARG A 90 -7.82 4.30 8.35
CA ARG A 90 -6.38 4.39 8.58
C ARG A 90 -5.73 3.15 7.99
N ILE A 91 -5.09 3.33 6.84
CA ILE A 91 -4.55 2.23 6.02
C ILE A 91 -3.03 2.23 6.06
N VAL A 92 -2.44 1.07 6.29
CA VAL A 92 -1.01 0.84 6.06
C VAL A 92 -0.87 -0.13 4.90
N VAL A 93 -0.13 0.26 3.88
CA VAL A 93 0.13 -0.56 2.71
C VAL A 93 1.52 -1.18 2.84
N GLN A 94 1.64 -2.47 2.55
CA GLN A 94 2.94 -3.14 2.60
C GLN A 94 3.16 -4.02 1.37
N CYS A 95 4.43 -4.20 1.02
CA CYS A 95 4.88 -5.14 0.00
C CYS A 95 6.10 -5.88 0.52
N ALA A 96 6.96 -6.41 -0.35
CA ALA A 96 8.13 -7.15 0.10
C ALA A 96 9.21 -6.25 0.74
N SER A 97 9.52 -5.10 0.11
CA SER A 97 10.62 -4.23 0.53
C SER A 97 10.27 -2.74 0.63
N GLY A 98 9.05 -2.34 0.30
CA GLY A 98 8.56 -0.97 0.47
C GLY A 98 8.33 -0.17 -0.80
N GLY A 99 8.82 -0.62 -1.96
CA GLY A 99 8.68 0.14 -3.21
C GLY A 99 7.27 0.10 -3.79
N ARG A 100 6.74 -1.08 -4.01
CA ARG A 100 5.38 -1.26 -4.55
C ARG A 100 4.33 -0.62 -3.63
N SER A 101 4.51 -0.75 -2.32
CA SER A 101 3.58 -0.19 -1.34
C SER A 101 3.61 1.34 -1.33
N LEU A 102 4.75 1.95 -1.56
CA LEU A 102 4.87 3.40 -1.64
C LEU A 102 4.08 3.96 -2.84
N LEU A 103 4.24 3.35 -4.01
CA LEU A 103 3.48 3.72 -5.21
C LEU A 103 1.99 3.42 -5.06
N ALA A 104 1.65 2.30 -4.42
CA ALA A 104 0.27 1.93 -4.13
C ALA A 104 -0.41 2.95 -3.21
N ALA A 105 0.29 3.37 -2.15
CA ALA A 105 -0.21 4.37 -1.23
C ALA A 105 -0.43 5.72 -1.93
N GLN A 106 0.47 6.12 -2.82
CA GLN A 106 0.29 7.31 -3.63
C GLN A 106 -0.97 7.22 -4.49
N THR A 107 -1.19 6.08 -5.15
CA THR A 107 -2.39 5.83 -5.95
C THR A 107 -3.66 5.93 -5.11
N LEU A 108 -3.67 5.33 -3.92
CA LEU A 108 -4.83 5.40 -3.02
C LEU A 108 -5.14 6.84 -2.61
N ARG A 109 -4.12 7.65 -2.33
CA ARG A 109 -4.33 9.06 -2.02
C ARG A 109 -4.96 9.79 -3.21
N GLN A 110 -4.49 9.53 -4.42
CA GLN A 110 -5.09 10.08 -5.63
C GLN A 110 -6.55 9.68 -5.80
N MET A 111 -6.92 8.51 -5.31
CA MET A 111 -8.28 7.99 -5.37
C MET A 111 -9.17 8.44 -4.21
N GLY A 112 -8.66 9.30 -3.33
CA GLY A 112 -9.44 9.89 -2.25
C GLY A 112 -9.33 9.22 -0.90
N TYR A 113 -8.28 8.45 -0.65
CA TYR A 113 -7.98 7.84 0.65
C TYR A 113 -6.91 8.67 1.35
N PRO A 114 -7.27 9.55 2.31
CA PRO A 114 -6.31 10.49 2.87
C PRO A 114 -5.38 9.91 3.93
N ASN A 115 -5.78 8.83 4.59
CA ASN A 115 -5.08 8.31 5.76
C ASN A 115 -4.28 7.06 5.43
N VAL A 116 -3.38 7.16 4.46
CA VAL A 116 -2.59 6.03 3.97
C VAL A 116 -1.12 6.25 4.23
N ALA A 117 -0.46 5.26 4.78
CA ALA A 117 0.99 5.21 4.96
C ALA A 117 1.55 3.94 4.32
N SER A 118 2.82 3.97 3.94
CA SER A 118 3.55 2.80 3.43
C SER A 118 4.47 2.26 4.51
N MET A 119 4.53 0.93 4.64
CA MET A 119 5.48 0.28 5.56
C MET A 119 6.85 0.18 4.89
N ALA A 120 7.78 1.00 5.35
CA ALA A 120 9.17 0.93 4.89
C ALA A 120 9.78 -0.42 5.25
N GLY A 121 10.53 -1.00 4.32
CA GLY A 121 11.14 -2.31 4.50
C GLY A 121 10.19 -3.49 4.32
N GLY A 122 8.89 -3.26 4.32
CA GLY A 122 7.85 -4.23 4.00
C GLY A 122 7.88 -5.53 4.78
N PHE A 123 7.39 -6.58 4.14
CA PHE A 123 7.29 -7.92 4.72
C PHE A 123 8.65 -8.49 5.13
N LYS A 124 9.71 -8.15 4.40
CA LYS A 124 11.08 -8.56 4.73
C LYS A 124 11.49 -8.06 6.11
N GLU A 125 11.26 -6.77 6.39
CA GLU A 125 11.59 -6.18 7.67
C GLU A 125 10.70 -6.72 8.79
N TRP A 126 9.42 -6.88 8.51
CA TRP A 126 8.47 -7.49 9.43
C TRP A 126 8.93 -8.88 9.87
N SER A 127 9.32 -9.72 8.91
CA SER A 127 9.78 -11.09 9.17
C SER A 127 11.12 -11.12 9.90
N THR A 128 12.03 -10.20 9.59
CA THR A 128 13.34 -10.10 10.25
C THR A 128 13.18 -9.81 11.74
N HIS A 129 12.18 -9.01 12.11
CA HIS A 129 11.86 -8.75 13.52
C HIS A 129 11.20 -9.94 14.22
N GLY A 130 10.87 -11.00 13.52
CA GLY A 130 10.15 -12.13 14.09
C GLY A 130 8.70 -11.85 14.42
N PHE A 131 8.10 -10.84 13.81
CA PHE A 131 6.70 -10.52 14.00
C PHE A 131 5.79 -11.57 13.35
N PRO A 132 4.51 -11.69 13.79
CA PRO A 132 3.65 -12.80 13.35
C PRO A 132 3.46 -12.90 11.84
N VAL A 133 3.51 -14.14 11.33
CA VAL A 133 3.27 -14.49 9.93
C VAL A 133 2.38 -15.73 9.90
N GLU A 134 1.41 -15.73 9.00
CA GLU A 134 0.59 -16.93 8.76
C GLU A 134 0.59 -17.41 7.32
#